data_92572fe370b553e6251a8b4bf84fa0bf
#
_entry.id   92572fe370b553e6251a8b4bf84fa0bf
#
_cell.length_a   1.000
_cell.length_b   1.000
_cell.length_c   1.000
_cell.angle_alpha   90.00
_cell.angle_beta   90.00
_cell.angle_gamma   90.00
#
_symmetry.space_group_name_H-M   'P 1'
#
loop_
_entity.id
_entity.type
_entity.pdbx_description
1 polymer ?
#
loop_
_entity_poly.entity_id
_entity_poly.type
_entity_poly.pdbx_seq_one_letter_code
_entity_poly.pdbx_strand_id
1 'polypeptide(L)'
;LAAGNCRPLAEKAEERPILKRLVHSPEIRIRLAWKPAPPEILEQTVENEPEMHVACTFAQAEQLVAELKRQGVEDAELCLVGWNISGHDGRYPQMFPVEPKLGGETALRHLIAAAQDAGYQIVCHTNSTDAYTIAEDWDPEWIIRKADGSMAINDTGWSGGRMYWLCPHAAEKLADRDLPRVRDLGFAGSHYIDVITTVAPRQCLSKQHYALKNECADAWRRIMKKSADLFGASSSEGAWGYAADVLDFGLYSAFNLMGQQPDIVDETVPLYPLVYHGITLYN
;
A
#
# COMPACT_ATOMS: atom_id res chain seq x y z
N LEU A 1 -2.59 -14.17 22.83
CA LEU A 1 -3.23 -13.39 21.89
C LEU A 1 -2.27 -12.39 21.28
N ALA A 2 -2.51 -11.98 20.02
CA ALA A 2 -1.61 -11.10 19.27
C ALA A 2 -1.19 -9.82 20.04
N ALA A 3 -2.06 -9.29 20.89
CA ALA A 3 -1.76 -8.13 21.75
C ALA A 3 -0.57 -8.34 22.71
N GLY A 4 -0.20 -9.58 23.05
CA GLY A 4 0.91 -9.86 23.99
C GLY A 4 2.29 -9.49 23.46
N ASN A 5 2.45 -9.31 22.14
CA ASN A 5 3.71 -8.93 21.50
C ASN A 5 3.69 -7.48 20.98
N CYS A 6 2.58 -6.78 21.17
CA CYS A 6 2.45 -5.41 20.68
C CYS A 6 3.05 -4.43 21.71
N ARG A 7 3.84 -3.49 21.22
CA ARG A 7 4.42 -2.42 22.02
C ARG A 7 3.52 -1.17 21.96
N PRO A 8 3.36 -0.43 23.07
CA PRO A 8 2.67 0.86 23.06
C PRO A 8 3.27 1.82 22.02
N LEU A 9 2.42 2.59 21.35
CA LEU A 9 2.85 3.59 20.37
C LEU A 9 3.82 4.60 21.00
N ALA A 10 3.59 4.99 22.26
CA ALA A 10 4.46 5.91 22.98
C ALA A 10 5.90 5.36 23.09
N GLU A 11 6.06 4.07 23.38
CA GLU A 11 7.39 3.43 23.44
C GLU A 11 8.04 3.34 22.05
N LYS A 12 7.25 2.94 21.03
CA LYS A 12 7.74 2.91 19.63
C LYS A 12 8.21 4.29 19.17
N ALA A 13 7.53 5.35 19.59
CA ALA A 13 7.83 6.72 19.22
C ALA A 13 9.14 7.26 19.85
N GLU A 14 9.57 6.72 20.99
CA GLU A 14 10.90 7.06 21.54
C GLU A 14 12.05 6.55 20.68
N GLU A 15 11.89 5.39 20.04
CA GLU A 15 12.88 4.80 19.15
C GLU A 15 12.78 5.33 17.71
N ARG A 16 11.56 5.71 17.29
CA ARG A 16 11.24 6.19 15.94
C ARG A 16 10.52 7.54 16.02
N PRO A 17 11.27 8.66 16.03
CA PRO A 17 10.69 10.02 16.19
C PRO A 17 9.63 10.39 15.14
N ILE A 18 9.66 9.73 13.96
CA ILE A 18 8.67 9.90 12.91
C ILE A 18 7.24 9.60 13.41
N LEU A 19 7.09 8.64 14.33
CA LEU A 19 5.79 8.30 14.90
C LEU A 19 5.21 9.45 15.77
N LYS A 20 6.07 10.25 16.42
CA LYS A 20 5.62 11.44 17.15
C LYS A 20 4.98 12.46 16.22
N ARG A 21 5.54 12.62 15.01
CA ARG A 21 4.98 13.51 14.00
C ARG A 21 3.65 12.97 13.47
N LEU A 22 3.58 11.69 13.12
CA LEU A 22 2.38 11.05 12.54
C LEU A 22 1.14 11.23 13.44
N VAL A 23 1.29 11.29 14.77
CA VAL A 23 0.17 11.54 15.71
C VAL A 23 -0.51 12.90 15.46
N HIS A 24 0.22 13.86 14.91
CA HIS A 24 -0.25 15.25 14.73
C HIS A 24 -0.37 15.65 13.24
N SER A 25 0.16 14.83 12.33
CA SER A 25 0.16 15.12 10.90
C SER A 25 -1.08 14.54 10.23
N PRO A 26 -1.89 15.34 9.54
CA PRO A 26 -2.92 14.79 8.65
C PRO A 26 -2.24 14.04 7.49
N GLU A 27 -2.78 12.89 7.12
CA GLU A 27 -2.41 12.22 5.87
C GLU A 27 -3.18 12.84 4.71
N ILE A 28 -2.46 13.31 3.69
CA ILE A 28 -3.01 13.87 2.46
C ILE A 28 -2.65 12.96 1.30
N ARG A 29 -3.64 12.30 0.71
CA ARG A 29 -3.43 11.42 -0.45
C ARG A 29 -3.53 12.22 -1.74
N ILE A 30 -2.45 12.23 -2.52
CA ILE A 30 -2.41 12.84 -3.85
C ILE A 30 -2.52 11.72 -4.87
N ARG A 31 -3.70 11.58 -5.47
CA ARG A 31 -3.95 10.62 -6.53
C ARG A 31 -3.48 11.21 -7.87
N LEU A 32 -2.40 10.66 -8.40
CA LEU A 32 -1.70 11.19 -9.56
C LEU A 32 -2.29 10.69 -10.88
N ALA A 33 -2.38 9.37 -11.03
CA ALA A 33 -2.89 8.75 -12.25
C ALA A 33 -3.44 7.35 -12.00
N TRP A 34 -4.37 6.90 -12.86
CA TRP A 34 -4.97 5.56 -12.83
C TRP A 34 -5.61 5.20 -14.16
N LYS A 35 -5.72 3.92 -14.46
CA LYS A 35 -6.59 3.37 -15.52
C LYS A 35 -7.98 3.08 -14.95
N PRO A 36 -9.04 2.93 -15.80
CA PRO A 36 -10.38 2.59 -15.34
C PRO A 36 -10.42 1.35 -14.42
N ALA A 37 -11.19 1.45 -13.33
CA ALA A 37 -11.49 0.35 -12.41
C ALA A 37 -12.97 0.45 -11.98
N PRO A 38 -13.81 -0.57 -12.22
CA PRO A 38 -13.47 -1.87 -12.82
C PRO A 38 -12.99 -1.75 -14.28
N PRO A 39 -12.14 -2.67 -14.77
CA PRO A 39 -11.59 -2.61 -16.12
C PRO A 39 -12.61 -3.09 -17.14
N GLU A 40 -12.67 -2.43 -18.31
CA GLU A 40 -13.42 -2.92 -19.48
C GLU A 40 -12.68 -4.07 -20.18
N ILE A 41 -11.32 -4.03 -20.14
CA ILE A 41 -10.43 -5.04 -20.71
C ILE A 41 -9.79 -5.83 -19.58
N LEU A 42 -10.15 -7.10 -19.43
CA LEU A 42 -9.58 -7.98 -18.41
C LEU A 42 -8.18 -8.51 -18.80
N GLU A 43 -8.01 -8.86 -20.06
CA GLU A 43 -6.71 -9.36 -20.58
C GLU A 43 -5.95 -8.19 -21.21
N GLN A 44 -5.37 -7.35 -20.35
CA GLN A 44 -4.59 -6.21 -20.82
C GLN A 44 -3.21 -6.60 -21.30
N THR A 45 -2.78 -5.95 -22.38
CA THR A 45 -1.41 -5.97 -22.93
C THR A 45 -0.94 -4.53 -23.13
N VAL A 46 0.33 -4.33 -23.43
CA VAL A 46 0.87 -2.99 -23.71
C VAL A 46 0.17 -2.32 -24.91
N GLU A 47 -0.33 -3.12 -25.86
CA GLU A 47 -0.99 -2.63 -27.08
C GLU A 47 -2.47 -2.29 -26.87
N ASN A 48 -3.14 -2.89 -25.88
CA ASN A 48 -4.58 -2.74 -25.68
C ASN A 48 -4.97 -2.15 -24.32
N GLU A 49 -4.01 -1.84 -23.45
CA GLU A 49 -4.35 -1.26 -22.15
C GLU A 49 -5.12 0.07 -22.31
N PRO A 50 -6.14 0.30 -21.46
CA PRO A 50 -6.88 1.55 -21.48
C PRO A 50 -5.97 2.76 -21.24
N GLU A 51 -6.33 3.90 -21.81
CA GLU A 51 -5.63 5.14 -21.53
C GLU A 51 -5.68 5.48 -20.04
N MET A 52 -4.54 5.84 -19.50
CA MET A 52 -4.41 6.27 -18.10
C MET A 52 -4.90 7.71 -17.96
N HIS A 53 -5.82 7.93 -17.02
CA HIS A 53 -6.20 9.28 -16.60
C HIS A 53 -5.09 9.87 -15.73
N VAL A 54 -4.60 11.04 -16.12
CA VAL A 54 -3.64 11.84 -15.35
C VAL A 54 -4.38 12.99 -14.68
N ALA A 55 -4.53 12.92 -13.36
CA ALA A 55 -5.17 13.96 -12.58
C ALA A 55 -4.17 15.03 -12.11
N CYS A 56 -2.93 14.59 -11.80
CA CYS A 56 -1.90 15.47 -11.25
C CYS A 56 -0.52 14.95 -11.64
N THR A 57 0.27 15.76 -12.32
CA THR A 57 1.69 15.49 -12.60
C THR A 57 2.55 15.77 -11.36
N PHE A 58 3.79 15.31 -11.34
CA PHE A 58 4.72 15.63 -10.24
C PHE A 58 4.97 17.12 -10.09
N ALA A 59 5.07 17.86 -11.20
CA ALA A 59 5.21 19.31 -11.17
C ALA A 59 3.97 20.03 -10.59
N GLN A 60 2.76 19.53 -10.87
CA GLN A 60 1.55 20.06 -10.24
C GLN A 60 1.45 19.71 -8.77
N ALA A 61 1.87 18.49 -8.37
CA ALA A 61 1.95 18.11 -6.97
C ALA A 61 2.96 18.97 -6.18
N GLU A 62 4.07 19.36 -6.79
CA GLU A 62 5.02 20.31 -6.20
C GLU A 62 4.38 21.69 -5.96
N GLN A 63 3.53 22.16 -6.90
CA GLN A 63 2.75 23.40 -6.70
C GLN A 63 1.75 23.25 -5.53
N LEU A 64 1.11 22.07 -5.37
CA LEU A 64 0.25 21.79 -4.22
C LEU A 64 1.02 21.84 -2.90
N VAL A 65 2.24 21.29 -2.86
CA VAL A 65 3.13 21.39 -1.68
C VAL A 65 3.41 22.84 -1.32
N ALA A 66 3.79 23.68 -2.31
CA ALA A 66 4.04 25.09 -2.08
C ALA A 66 2.79 25.83 -1.59
N GLU A 67 1.61 25.48 -2.13
CA GLU A 67 0.34 26.10 -1.73
C GLU A 67 -0.06 25.69 -0.30
N LEU A 68 0.07 24.42 0.07
CA LEU A 68 -0.17 23.97 1.44
C LEU A 68 0.68 24.76 2.43
N LYS A 69 1.97 24.94 2.13
CA LYS A 69 2.88 25.71 2.98
C LYS A 69 2.45 27.18 3.07
N ARG A 70 2.05 27.79 1.94
CA ARG A 70 1.54 29.18 1.87
C ARG A 70 0.27 29.36 2.71
N GLN A 71 -0.59 28.34 2.79
CA GLN A 71 -1.82 28.33 3.60
C GLN A 71 -1.56 28.07 5.08
N GLY A 72 -0.32 27.91 5.51
CA GLY A 72 0.04 27.69 6.91
C GLY A 72 -0.14 26.26 7.40
N VAL A 73 -0.19 25.29 6.51
CA VAL A 73 -0.11 23.86 6.91
C VAL A 73 1.32 23.60 7.37
N GLU A 74 1.49 23.43 8.68
CA GLU A 74 2.82 23.29 9.29
C GLU A 74 3.37 21.88 9.16
N ASP A 75 2.52 20.86 9.32
CA ASP A 75 2.89 19.45 9.29
C ASP A 75 1.86 18.62 8.51
N ALA A 76 2.33 17.69 7.69
CA ALA A 76 1.50 16.73 6.95
C ALA A 76 2.33 15.54 6.51
N GLU A 77 1.65 14.42 6.29
CA GLU A 77 2.19 13.30 5.51
C GLU A 77 1.51 13.26 4.15
N LEU A 78 2.28 13.35 3.08
CA LEU A 78 1.79 13.28 1.71
C LEU A 78 1.98 11.87 1.17
N CYS A 79 0.90 11.18 0.80
CA CYS A 79 0.94 9.85 0.20
C CYS A 79 0.67 9.95 -1.31
N LEU A 80 1.67 9.63 -2.14
CA LEU A 80 1.55 9.66 -3.60
C LEU A 80 0.95 8.33 -4.11
N VAL A 81 -0.23 8.40 -4.73
CA VAL A 81 -0.94 7.25 -5.28
C VAL A 81 -0.86 7.25 -6.81
N GLY A 82 -0.35 6.18 -7.40
CA GLY A 82 -0.22 6.04 -8.86
C GLY A 82 1.01 6.75 -9.44
N TRP A 83 2.11 6.76 -8.72
CA TRP A 83 3.42 7.29 -9.13
C TRP A 83 4.20 6.36 -10.06
N ASN A 84 3.87 5.07 -10.00
CA ASN A 84 4.49 3.96 -10.71
C ASN A 84 3.96 3.82 -12.14
N ILE A 85 4.63 2.98 -12.94
CA ILE A 85 4.25 2.72 -14.33
C ILE A 85 2.76 2.36 -14.48
N SER A 86 2.09 2.97 -15.44
CA SER A 86 0.63 2.87 -15.70
C SER A 86 -0.28 3.29 -14.53
N GLY A 87 0.26 4.04 -13.56
CA GLY A 87 -0.53 4.63 -12.47
C GLY A 87 -0.95 3.65 -11.38
N HIS A 88 -1.97 4.04 -10.62
CA HIS A 88 -2.48 3.28 -9.47
C HIS A 88 -2.95 1.89 -9.90
N ASP A 89 -2.31 0.85 -9.35
CA ASP A 89 -2.55 -0.57 -9.63
C ASP A 89 -2.48 -0.97 -11.11
N GLY A 90 -1.77 -0.15 -11.91
CA GLY A 90 -1.79 -0.30 -13.37
C GLY A 90 -1.05 -1.53 -13.87
N ARG A 91 0.06 -1.93 -13.23
CA ARG A 91 0.92 -3.06 -13.67
C ARG A 91 1.61 -3.82 -12.54
N TYR A 92 1.05 -3.84 -11.32
CA TYR A 92 1.70 -4.60 -10.25
C TYR A 92 1.95 -6.07 -10.66
N PRO A 93 3.07 -6.70 -10.23
CA PRO A 93 4.07 -6.17 -9.29
C PRO A 93 5.10 -5.21 -9.89
N GLN A 94 5.04 -4.90 -11.19
CA GLN A 94 5.95 -3.95 -11.83
C GLN A 94 5.70 -2.52 -11.30
N MET A 95 6.67 -1.95 -10.60
CA MET A 95 6.60 -0.58 -10.10
C MET A 95 7.35 0.41 -11.01
N PHE A 96 8.42 -0.05 -11.63
CA PHE A 96 9.32 0.79 -12.44
C PHE A 96 9.17 0.53 -13.94
N PRO A 97 9.49 1.55 -14.77
CA PRO A 97 9.98 2.88 -14.40
C PRO A 97 8.94 3.72 -13.67
N VAL A 98 9.38 4.80 -13.00
CA VAL A 98 8.47 5.87 -12.54
C VAL A 98 7.70 6.39 -13.76
N GLU A 99 6.40 6.65 -13.60
CA GLU A 99 5.50 6.96 -14.72
C GLU A 99 5.98 8.18 -15.55
N PRO A 100 6.37 7.98 -16.81
CA PRO A 100 6.90 9.07 -17.65
C PRO A 100 5.90 10.19 -17.92
N LYS A 101 4.60 9.86 -18.04
CA LYS A 101 3.54 10.87 -18.28
C LYS A 101 3.36 11.83 -17.10
N LEU A 102 3.83 11.46 -15.91
CA LEU A 102 3.83 12.31 -14.72
C LEU A 102 5.08 13.20 -14.62
N GLY A 103 6.10 12.95 -15.45
CA GLY A 103 7.38 13.65 -15.44
C GLY A 103 8.59 12.75 -15.16
N GLY A 104 8.36 11.45 -14.91
CA GLY A 104 9.41 10.46 -14.70
C GLY A 104 10.17 10.64 -13.38
N GLU A 105 11.24 9.87 -13.20
CA GLU A 105 11.98 9.80 -11.94
C GLU A 105 12.58 11.15 -11.50
N THR A 106 13.12 11.93 -12.43
CA THR A 106 13.71 13.23 -12.10
C THR A 106 12.69 14.18 -11.47
N ALA A 107 11.50 14.31 -12.05
CA ALA A 107 10.45 15.16 -11.50
C ALA A 107 9.92 14.64 -10.17
N LEU A 108 9.83 13.31 -10.00
CA LEU A 108 9.44 12.72 -8.72
C LEU A 108 10.45 13.03 -7.61
N ARG A 109 11.75 12.92 -7.89
CA ARG A 109 12.80 13.27 -6.92
C ARG A 109 12.76 14.74 -6.52
N HIS A 110 12.46 15.66 -7.48
CA HIS A 110 12.27 17.09 -7.20
C HIS A 110 11.07 17.31 -6.26
N LEU A 111 9.92 16.69 -6.55
CA LEU A 111 8.75 16.77 -5.69
C LEU A 111 9.04 16.27 -4.27
N ILE A 112 9.75 15.13 -4.14
CA ILE A 112 10.10 14.56 -2.84
C ILE A 112 10.97 15.55 -2.06
N ALA A 113 12.01 16.12 -2.68
CA ALA A 113 12.88 17.11 -2.05
C ALA A 113 12.09 18.36 -1.64
N ALA A 114 11.25 18.91 -2.53
CA ALA A 114 10.43 20.08 -2.23
C ALA A 114 9.47 19.86 -1.05
N ALA A 115 8.86 18.68 -0.95
CA ALA A 115 7.99 18.34 0.16
C ALA A 115 8.77 18.26 1.49
N GLN A 116 9.93 17.64 1.49
CA GLN A 116 10.81 17.52 2.66
C GLN A 116 11.37 18.88 3.09
N ASP A 117 11.76 19.74 2.14
CA ASP A 117 12.22 21.11 2.41
C ASP A 117 11.09 21.99 2.98
N ALA A 118 9.83 21.73 2.59
CA ALA A 118 8.64 22.36 3.18
C ALA A 118 8.34 21.85 4.60
N GLY A 119 9.02 20.79 5.05
CA GLY A 119 8.85 20.19 6.36
C GLY A 119 7.85 19.01 6.38
N TYR A 120 7.33 18.57 5.25
CA TYR A 120 6.38 17.45 5.18
C TYR A 120 7.08 16.10 5.11
N GLN A 121 6.40 15.06 5.61
CA GLN A 121 6.72 13.68 5.26
C GLN A 121 6.14 13.37 3.89
N ILE A 122 6.82 12.58 3.09
CA ILE A 122 6.31 12.15 1.79
C ILE A 122 6.61 10.67 1.59
N VAL A 123 5.55 9.93 1.30
CA VAL A 123 5.55 8.48 1.08
C VAL A 123 4.80 8.14 -0.20
N CYS A 124 4.80 6.90 -0.56
CA CYS A 124 4.05 6.41 -1.71
C CYS A 124 3.17 5.22 -1.36
N HIS A 125 2.18 5.02 -2.19
CA HIS A 125 1.36 3.82 -2.25
C HIS A 125 2.12 2.73 -3.02
N THR A 126 2.16 1.53 -2.45
CA THR A 126 2.58 0.29 -3.10
C THR A 126 1.56 -0.81 -2.83
N ASN A 127 1.67 -1.93 -3.55
CA ASN A 127 0.82 -3.11 -3.35
C ASN A 127 1.70 -4.36 -3.36
N SER A 128 1.42 -5.31 -2.46
CA SER A 128 2.17 -6.56 -2.32
C SER A 128 1.27 -7.80 -2.38
N THR A 129 0.04 -7.64 -2.87
CA THR A 129 -0.96 -8.71 -2.98
C THR A 129 -1.39 -8.99 -4.40
N ASP A 130 -1.30 -7.98 -5.27
CA ASP A 130 -1.86 -7.98 -6.61
C ASP A 130 -0.82 -8.27 -7.68
N ALA A 131 -1.24 -8.99 -8.73
CA ALA A 131 -0.43 -9.18 -9.92
C ALA A 131 -1.31 -9.14 -11.18
N TYR A 132 -0.77 -8.55 -12.24
CA TYR A 132 -1.43 -8.39 -13.54
C TYR A 132 -0.55 -8.91 -14.66
N THR A 133 -1.14 -9.58 -15.66
CA THR A 133 -0.42 -10.20 -16.79
C THR A 133 0.30 -9.18 -17.68
N ILE A 134 -0.11 -7.93 -17.63
CA ILE A 134 0.53 -6.82 -18.35
C ILE A 134 1.90 -6.42 -17.77
N ALA A 135 2.22 -6.84 -16.55
CA ALA A 135 3.53 -6.56 -15.96
C ALA A 135 4.64 -7.20 -16.80
N GLU A 136 5.69 -6.43 -17.09
CA GLU A 136 6.84 -6.87 -17.89
C GLU A 136 7.56 -8.08 -17.27
N ASP A 137 7.56 -8.12 -15.93
CA ASP A 137 8.15 -9.19 -15.13
C ASP A 137 7.10 -10.21 -14.65
N TRP A 138 5.97 -10.33 -15.35
CA TRP A 138 4.95 -11.32 -15.02
C TRP A 138 5.51 -12.74 -15.01
N ASP A 139 5.27 -13.45 -13.90
CA ASP A 139 5.57 -14.87 -13.77
C ASP A 139 4.38 -15.60 -13.14
N PRO A 140 3.74 -16.55 -13.84
CA PRO A 140 2.63 -17.33 -13.30
C PRO A 140 3.01 -18.17 -12.07
N GLU A 141 4.31 -18.43 -11.83
CA GLU A 141 4.78 -19.10 -10.62
C GLU A 141 4.71 -18.21 -9.38
N TRP A 142 4.52 -16.91 -9.53
CA TRP A 142 4.30 -16.01 -8.38
C TRP A 142 2.87 -16.03 -7.85
N ILE A 143 1.95 -16.71 -8.54
CA ILE A 143 0.53 -16.64 -8.25
C ILE A 143 0.11 -17.78 -7.31
N ILE A 144 -0.74 -17.46 -6.33
CA ILE A 144 -1.36 -18.46 -5.44
C ILE A 144 -2.03 -19.55 -6.28
N ARG A 145 -1.75 -20.82 -5.95
CA ARG A 145 -2.43 -21.98 -6.53
C ARG A 145 -3.53 -22.47 -5.59
N LYS A 146 -4.70 -22.74 -6.20
CA LYS A 146 -5.83 -23.42 -5.54
C LYS A 146 -5.62 -24.94 -5.51
N ALA A 147 -6.55 -25.68 -4.87
CA ALA A 147 -6.48 -27.13 -4.74
C ALA A 147 -6.55 -27.88 -6.10
N ASP A 148 -7.21 -27.31 -7.09
CA ASP A 148 -7.30 -27.82 -8.45
C ASP A 148 -6.09 -27.45 -9.33
N GLY A 149 -5.11 -26.75 -8.77
CA GLY A 149 -3.92 -26.26 -9.46
C GLY A 149 -4.13 -24.94 -10.23
N SER A 150 -5.36 -24.40 -10.31
CA SER A 150 -5.62 -23.13 -10.98
C SER A 150 -5.05 -21.95 -10.18
N MET A 151 -4.77 -20.84 -10.88
CA MET A 151 -4.36 -19.59 -10.28
C MET A 151 -5.53 -18.93 -9.51
N ALA A 152 -5.24 -18.32 -8.36
CA ALA A 152 -6.22 -17.56 -7.62
C ALA A 152 -6.38 -16.17 -8.24
N ILE A 153 -7.62 -15.80 -8.57
CA ILE A 153 -7.98 -14.51 -9.16
C ILE A 153 -8.97 -13.76 -8.26
N ASN A 154 -9.05 -12.46 -8.44
CA ASN A 154 -10.19 -11.65 -8.04
C ASN A 154 -11.17 -11.60 -9.24
N ASP A 155 -12.44 -11.95 -9.00
CA ASP A 155 -13.43 -12.10 -10.05
C ASP A 155 -13.76 -10.80 -10.80
N THR A 156 -13.56 -9.64 -10.16
CA THR A 156 -13.90 -8.34 -10.76
C THR A 156 -12.75 -7.71 -11.57
N GLY A 157 -11.51 -8.15 -11.37
CA GLY A 157 -10.33 -7.45 -11.87
C GLY A 157 -10.15 -6.07 -11.22
N TRP A 158 -9.12 -5.32 -11.67
CA TRP A 158 -8.85 -3.96 -11.24
C TRP A 158 -8.09 -3.19 -12.34
N SER A 159 -7.48 -2.03 -12.06
CA SER A 159 -6.84 -1.14 -13.07
C SER A 159 -5.90 -1.85 -14.06
N GLY A 160 -5.16 -2.86 -13.63
CA GLY A 160 -4.28 -3.67 -14.49
C GLY A 160 -4.98 -4.75 -15.31
N GLY A 161 -6.31 -4.86 -15.24
CA GLY A 161 -7.09 -5.92 -15.88
C GLY A 161 -7.46 -7.03 -14.91
N ARG A 162 -7.32 -8.29 -15.35
CA ARG A 162 -7.54 -9.46 -14.48
C ARG A 162 -6.53 -9.47 -13.34
N MET A 163 -7.02 -9.35 -12.13
CA MET A 163 -6.18 -9.33 -10.93
C MET A 163 -5.95 -10.75 -10.41
N TYR A 164 -4.70 -11.09 -10.20
CA TYR A 164 -4.24 -12.34 -9.61
C TYR A 164 -3.66 -12.09 -8.21
N TRP A 165 -3.80 -13.08 -7.33
CA TRP A 165 -3.27 -13.00 -5.98
C TRP A 165 -1.82 -13.51 -5.92
N LEU A 166 -0.90 -12.64 -5.51
CA LEU A 166 0.50 -13.02 -5.28
C LEU A 166 0.61 -14.06 -4.16
N CYS A 167 1.44 -15.08 -4.41
CA CYS A 167 1.90 -15.97 -3.36
C CYS A 167 2.71 -15.16 -2.31
N PRO A 168 2.50 -15.40 -1.01
CA PRO A 168 3.20 -14.64 0.04
C PRO A 168 4.73 -14.72 -0.06
N HIS A 169 5.28 -15.84 -0.48
CA HIS A 169 6.73 -15.99 -0.70
C HIS A 169 7.24 -15.21 -1.92
N ALA A 170 6.43 -15.10 -2.97
CA ALA A 170 6.76 -14.24 -4.10
C ALA A 170 6.66 -12.77 -3.72
N ALA A 171 5.60 -12.38 -3.01
CA ALA A 171 5.42 -11.01 -2.50
C ALA A 171 6.61 -10.55 -1.65
N GLU A 172 7.14 -11.42 -0.78
CA GLU A 172 8.31 -11.13 0.05
C GLU A 172 9.57 -10.92 -0.80
N LYS A 173 9.84 -11.78 -1.79
CA LYS A 173 10.97 -11.63 -2.72
C LYS A 173 10.87 -10.34 -3.55
N LEU A 174 9.67 -10.00 -4.03
CA LEU A 174 9.42 -8.77 -4.77
C LEU A 174 9.61 -7.54 -3.88
N ALA A 175 9.15 -7.58 -2.64
CA ALA A 175 9.38 -6.52 -1.66
C ALA A 175 10.88 -6.36 -1.33
N ASP A 176 11.63 -7.47 -1.26
CA ASP A 176 13.08 -7.44 -1.07
C ASP A 176 13.82 -6.78 -2.24
N ARG A 177 13.33 -6.97 -3.46
CA ARG A 177 13.88 -6.36 -4.68
C ARG A 177 13.52 -4.88 -4.80
N ASP A 178 12.26 -4.53 -4.58
CA ASP A 178 11.72 -3.24 -5.01
C ASP A 178 11.66 -2.18 -3.91
N LEU A 179 11.38 -2.53 -2.64
CA LEU A 179 11.30 -1.52 -1.59
C LEU A 179 12.60 -0.73 -1.38
N PRO A 180 13.82 -1.33 -1.47
CA PRO A 180 15.05 -0.54 -1.45
C PRO A 180 15.13 0.47 -2.62
N ARG A 181 14.70 0.10 -3.83
CA ARG A 181 14.67 0.99 -4.99
C ARG A 181 13.67 2.14 -4.80
N VAL A 182 12.51 1.84 -4.21
CA VAL A 182 11.52 2.87 -3.85
C VAL A 182 12.10 3.82 -2.80
N ARG A 183 12.80 3.30 -1.79
CA ARG A 183 13.48 4.13 -0.78
C ARG A 183 14.54 5.04 -1.39
N ASP A 184 15.27 4.56 -2.39
CA ASP A 184 16.32 5.32 -3.09
C ASP A 184 15.76 6.52 -3.88
N LEU A 185 14.46 6.57 -4.19
CA LEU A 185 13.79 7.75 -4.74
C LEU A 185 13.77 8.92 -3.74
N GLY A 186 13.90 8.65 -2.44
CA GLY A 186 13.94 9.65 -1.37
C GLY A 186 12.77 9.61 -0.40
N PHE A 187 11.77 8.75 -0.61
CA PHE A 187 10.60 8.64 0.26
C PHE A 187 10.98 8.35 1.72
N ALA A 188 10.29 9.02 2.66
CA ALA A 188 10.39 8.80 4.09
C ALA A 188 9.07 9.19 4.78
N GLY A 189 8.62 8.34 5.71
CA GLY A 189 7.32 8.51 6.40
C GLY A 189 6.70 7.18 6.76
N SER A 190 5.38 7.11 6.90
CA SER A 190 4.64 5.87 7.06
C SER A 190 4.30 5.29 5.67
N HIS A 191 5.25 4.54 5.11
CA HIS A 191 5.08 3.93 3.78
C HIS A 191 3.83 3.06 3.72
N TYR A 192 2.98 3.34 2.73
CA TYR A 192 1.67 2.72 2.59
C TYR A 192 1.70 1.50 1.66
N ILE A 193 1.32 0.34 2.20
CA ILE A 193 1.14 -0.90 1.44
C ILE A 193 -0.34 -1.23 1.39
N ASP A 194 -0.92 -1.18 0.19
CA ASP A 194 -2.34 -1.41 -0.03
C ASP A 194 -2.75 -2.86 0.19
N VAL A 195 -4.03 -3.10 0.49
CA VAL A 195 -4.70 -4.40 0.61
C VAL A 195 -4.17 -5.30 1.75
N ILE A 196 -2.86 -5.30 2.01
CA ILE A 196 -2.17 -6.32 2.82
C ILE A 196 -2.78 -6.53 4.22
N THR A 197 -3.45 -5.55 4.79
CA THR A 197 -4.16 -5.64 6.07
C THR A 197 -5.68 -5.45 6.00
N THR A 198 -6.29 -5.48 4.81
CA THR A 198 -7.75 -5.52 4.63
C THR A 198 -8.27 -6.92 4.33
N VAL A 199 -7.41 -7.81 3.87
CA VAL A 199 -7.78 -9.18 3.50
C VAL A 199 -7.22 -10.21 4.47
N ALA A 200 -7.94 -11.32 4.60
CA ALA A 200 -7.44 -12.45 5.40
C ALA A 200 -6.21 -13.08 4.72
N PRO A 201 -5.21 -13.50 5.50
CA PRO A 201 -4.08 -14.27 4.98
C PRO A 201 -4.54 -15.48 4.17
N ARG A 202 -3.91 -15.69 3.01
CA ARG A 202 -4.31 -16.69 2.02
C ARG A 202 -3.39 -17.90 2.04
N GLN A 203 -3.94 -19.04 1.70
CA GLN A 203 -3.18 -20.28 1.51
C GLN A 203 -2.75 -20.40 0.05
N CYS A 204 -1.52 -20.83 -0.20
CA CYS A 204 -1.03 -21.22 -1.52
C CYS A 204 -0.76 -22.73 -1.55
N LEU A 205 -1.38 -23.45 -2.48
CA LEU A 205 -1.25 -24.89 -2.64
C LEU A 205 -0.30 -25.29 -3.77
N SER A 206 0.59 -24.39 -4.18
CA SER A 206 1.65 -24.71 -5.13
C SER A 206 2.58 -25.78 -4.54
N LYS A 207 3.04 -26.71 -5.38
CA LYS A 207 4.06 -27.69 -4.98
C LYS A 207 5.45 -27.07 -4.80
N GLN A 208 5.70 -25.91 -5.42
CA GLN A 208 7.01 -25.24 -5.43
C GLN A 208 7.11 -24.18 -4.32
N HIS A 209 5.97 -23.54 -3.97
CA HIS A 209 5.92 -22.44 -2.99
C HIS A 209 4.66 -22.57 -2.11
N TYR A 210 4.45 -23.76 -1.55
CA TYR A 210 3.37 -24.01 -0.60
C TYR A 210 3.44 -23.05 0.59
N ALA A 211 2.30 -22.49 0.98
CA ALA A 211 2.18 -21.63 2.15
C ALA A 211 0.83 -21.81 2.84
N LEU A 212 0.86 -22.00 4.14
CA LEU A 212 -0.33 -21.93 4.99
C LEU A 212 -0.73 -20.47 5.28
N LYS A 213 -1.92 -20.25 5.80
CA LYS A 213 -2.41 -18.91 6.15
C LYS A 213 -1.55 -18.20 7.19
N ASN A 214 -1.03 -18.92 8.18
CA ASN A 214 -0.11 -18.36 9.17
C ASN A 214 1.24 -17.98 8.55
N GLU A 215 1.76 -18.77 7.61
CA GLU A 215 2.99 -18.45 6.87
C GLU A 215 2.79 -17.23 5.96
N CYS A 216 1.59 -17.08 5.37
CA CYS A 216 1.20 -15.87 4.64
C CYS A 216 1.20 -14.64 5.58
N ALA A 217 0.56 -14.75 6.74
CA ALA A 217 0.55 -13.67 7.72
C ALA A 217 1.98 -13.28 8.15
N ASP A 218 2.85 -14.26 8.38
CA ASP A 218 4.24 -14.02 8.76
C ASP A 218 5.06 -13.37 7.62
N ALA A 219 4.87 -13.78 6.37
CA ALA A 219 5.49 -13.14 5.22
C ALA A 219 5.04 -11.67 5.08
N TRP A 220 3.75 -11.40 5.18
CA TRP A 220 3.20 -10.05 5.14
C TRP A 220 3.69 -9.17 6.30
N ARG A 221 3.82 -9.72 7.50
CA ARG A 221 4.43 -9.01 8.64
C ARG A 221 5.89 -8.65 8.38
N ARG A 222 6.68 -9.56 7.74
CA ARG A 222 8.07 -9.26 7.36
C ARG A 222 8.16 -8.14 6.31
N ILE A 223 7.24 -8.12 5.34
CA ILE A 223 7.15 -7.02 4.36
C ILE A 223 6.87 -5.69 5.06
N MET A 224 5.88 -5.64 5.97
CA MET A 224 5.55 -4.42 6.72
C MET A 224 6.71 -3.98 7.64
N LYS A 225 7.35 -4.94 8.31
CA LYS A 225 8.55 -4.62 9.11
C LYS A 225 9.66 -4.03 8.26
N LYS A 226 9.97 -4.63 7.11
CA LYS A 226 10.95 -4.10 6.15
C LYS A 226 10.58 -2.68 5.71
N SER A 227 9.29 -2.44 5.42
CA SER A 227 8.78 -1.11 5.10
C SER A 227 9.09 -0.11 6.21
N ALA A 228 8.74 -0.42 7.46
CA ALA A 228 9.05 0.44 8.60
C ALA A 228 10.55 0.69 8.78
N ASP A 229 11.38 -0.34 8.59
CA ASP A 229 12.84 -0.24 8.71
C ASP A 229 13.45 0.68 7.61
N LEU A 230 12.89 0.66 6.40
CA LEU A 230 13.38 1.45 5.26
C LEU A 230 12.88 2.90 5.27
N PHE A 231 11.61 3.12 5.59
CA PHE A 231 10.96 4.42 5.40
C PHE A 231 10.73 5.17 6.72
N GLY A 232 10.75 4.47 7.86
CA GLY A 232 10.56 5.03 9.20
C GLY A 232 9.32 4.52 9.91
N ALA A 233 8.22 4.24 9.18
CA ALA A 233 7.01 3.62 9.69
C ALA A 233 6.31 2.84 8.58
N SER A 234 5.32 2.00 8.94
CA SER A 234 4.49 1.25 8.01
C SER A 234 3.02 1.64 8.15
N SER A 235 2.33 1.77 7.02
CA SER A 235 0.89 1.95 6.99
C SER A 235 0.22 1.02 5.97
N SER A 236 -1.08 0.81 6.10
CA SER A 236 -1.84 -0.03 5.20
C SER A 236 -3.32 0.34 5.18
N GLU A 237 -4.07 -0.17 4.20
CA GLU A 237 -5.46 0.14 3.96
C GLU A 237 -6.37 -0.21 5.15
N GLY A 238 -6.13 -1.31 5.81
CA GLY A 238 -6.92 -1.78 6.94
C GLY A 238 -6.05 -2.07 8.16
N ALA A 239 -6.64 -2.77 9.12
CA ALA A 239 -5.96 -3.13 10.34
C ALA A 239 -6.45 -4.48 10.86
N TRP A 240 -5.88 -5.55 10.35
CA TRP A 240 -6.14 -6.88 10.90
C TRP A 240 -5.21 -7.18 12.07
N GLY A 241 -5.75 -7.81 13.11
CA GLY A 241 -5.02 -8.09 14.35
C GLY A 241 -3.74 -8.90 14.21
N TYR A 242 -3.56 -9.68 13.12
CA TYR A 242 -2.32 -10.41 12.87
C TYR A 242 -1.11 -9.49 12.61
N ALA A 243 -1.36 -8.25 12.18
CA ALA A 243 -0.33 -7.28 11.82
C ALA A 243 -0.10 -6.20 12.89
N ALA A 244 -0.85 -6.21 14.00
CA ALA A 244 -0.86 -5.13 14.99
C ALA A 244 0.50 -4.83 15.64
N ASP A 245 1.41 -5.80 15.66
CA ASP A 245 2.76 -5.63 16.22
C ASP A 245 3.75 -4.96 15.25
N VAL A 246 3.44 -4.92 13.95
CA VAL A 246 4.30 -4.35 12.89
C VAL A 246 3.65 -3.19 12.15
N LEU A 247 2.33 -3.01 12.26
CA LEU A 247 1.59 -1.92 11.65
C LEU A 247 1.62 -0.69 12.55
N ASP A 248 2.04 0.44 12.01
CA ASP A 248 2.08 1.70 12.75
C ASP A 248 0.83 2.56 12.52
N PHE A 249 0.26 2.53 11.30
CA PHE A 249 -0.96 3.23 10.98
C PHE A 249 -1.87 2.38 10.08
N GLY A 250 -3.12 2.17 10.50
CA GLY A 250 -4.17 1.49 9.77
C GLY A 250 -5.22 2.46 9.25
N LEU A 251 -5.25 2.67 7.93
CA LEU A 251 -6.28 3.46 7.26
C LEU A 251 -7.58 2.66 7.22
N TYR A 252 -8.72 3.30 7.50
CA TYR A 252 -10.06 2.67 7.51
C TYR A 252 -10.26 1.55 8.55
N SER A 253 -9.49 1.52 9.63
CA SER A 253 -9.62 0.48 10.66
C SER A 253 -10.91 0.59 11.49
N ALA A 254 -11.49 1.78 11.58
CA ALA A 254 -12.77 2.05 12.27
C ALA A 254 -13.97 2.02 11.30
N PHE A 255 -13.78 1.51 10.10
CA PHE A 255 -14.75 1.55 9.02
C PHE A 255 -15.97 0.68 9.31
N ASN A 256 -17.12 1.29 9.50
CA ASN A 256 -18.40 0.60 9.46
C ASN A 256 -18.70 0.25 8.01
N LEU A 257 -19.12 -0.99 7.75
CA LEU A 257 -19.59 -1.44 6.43
C LEU A 257 -20.63 -0.46 5.91
N MET A 258 -20.23 0.49 5.12
CA MET A 258 -20.96 1.63 4.60
C MET A 258 -22.41 1.32 4.26
N GLY A 259 -23.36 1.57 5.18
CA GLY A 259 -24.78 1.53 4.94
C GLY A 259 -25.37 0.17 4.52
N GLN A 260 -24.57 -0.88 4.44
CA GLN A 260 -24.98 -2.25 4.10
C GLN A 260 -24.90 -3.17 5.31
N GLN A 261 -25.44 -2.72 6.44
CA GLN A 261 -25.64 -3.65 7.56
C GLN A 261 -26.76 -4.63 7.14
N PRO A 262 -26.51 -5.95 7.19
CA PRO A 262 -27.58 -6.92 7.06
C PRO A 262 -28.68 -6.65 8.10
N ASP A 263 -29.94 -6.87 7.78
CA ASP A 263 -31.09 -6.64 8.65
C ASP A 263 -31.00 -7.32 10.04
N ILE A 264 -30.07 -8.28 10.19
CA ILE A 264 -29.81 -9.01 11.43
C ILE A 264 -28.68 -8.41 12.30
N VAL A 265 -28.10 -7.27 11.88
CA VAL A 265 -27.02 -6.59 12.63
C VAL A 265 -27.59 -5.39 13.37
N ASP A 266 -27.65 -5.48 14.69
CA ASP A 266 -28.13 -4.40 15.54
C ASP A 266 -27.07 -3.31 15.74
N GLU A 267 -25.80 -3.72 15.94
CA GLU A 267 -24.69 -2.80 16.24
C GLU A 267 -23.35 -3.36 15.76
N THR A 268 -22.47 -2.49 15.29
CA THR A 268 -21.09 -2.83 14.96
C THR A 268 -20.18 -2.57 16.14
N VAL A 269 -19.50 -3.59 16.64
CA VAL A 269 -18.50 -3.45 17.70
C VAL A 269 -17.16 -3.05 17.06
N PRO A 270 -16.59 -1.88 17.40
CA PRO A 270 -15.30 -1.42 16.87
C PRO A 270 -14.15 -2.18 17.54
N LEU A 271 -14.04 -3.48 17.26
CA LEU A 271 -13.16 -4.40 17.98
C LEU A 271 -11.68 -4.02 17.86
N TYR A 272 -11.23 -3.58 16.66
CA TYR A 272 -9.83 -3.20 16.46
C TYR A 272 -9.43 -2.00 17.33
N PRO A 273 -10.14 -0.85 17.30
CA PRO A 273 -9.88 0.25 18.20
C PRO A 273 -9.92 -0.14 19.69
N LEU A 274 -10.89 -0.97 20.09
CA LEU A 274 -11.02 -1.39 21.50
C LEU A 274 -9.80 -2.19 22.00
N VAL A 275 -9.19 -3.01 21.12
CA VAL A 275 -8.07 -3.90 21.49
C VAL A 275 -6.72 -3.21 21.30
N TYR A 276 -6.56 -2.42 20.23
CA TYR A 276 -5.26 -1.90 19.79
C TYR A 276 -5.11 -0.38 19.95
N HIS A 277 -6.03 0.28 20.65
CA HIS A 277 -5.88 1.69 20.99
C HIS A 277 -4.56 1.94 21.75
N GLY A 278 -3.79 2.93 21.29
CA GLY A 278 -2.47 3.22 21.85
C GLY A 278 -1.33 2.30 21.40
N ILE A 279 -1.61 1.34 20.49
CA ILE A 279 -0.62 0.45 19.87
C ILE A 279 -0.38 0.83 18.40
N THR A 280 -1.47 1.07 17.67
CA THR A 280 -1.47 1.46 16.25
C THR A 280 -2.25 2.75 16.09
N LEU A 281 -1.79 3.66 15.24
CA LEU A 281 -2.60 4.79 14.76
C LEU A 281 -3.69 4.25 13.81
N TYR A 282 -4.88 4.86 13.86
CA TYR A 282 -5.99 4.51 12.96
C TYR A 282 -6.92 5.70 12.77
N ASN A 283 -7.72 5.69 11.70
CA ASN A 283 -8.79 6.64 11.42
C ASN A 283 -10.15 5.95 11.22
#